data_723a0036222a69b894e06a88a089bdff
#
_entry.id   723a0036222a69b894e06a88a089bdff
#
_cell.length_a   1.000
_cell.length_b   1.000
_cell.length_c   1.000
_cell.angle_alpha   90.00
_cell.angle_beta   90.00
_cell.angle_gamma   90.00
#
_symmetry.space_group_name_H-M   'P 1'
#
loop_
_entity.id
_entity.type
_entity.pdbx_description
1 polymer ?
#
loop_
_entity_poly.entity_id
_entity_poly.type
_entity_poly.pdbx_seq_one_letter_code
_entity_poly.pdbx_strand_id
1 'polypeptide(L)'
;MAQENEKELQQLKNRFHDLAERSHAQGVFTFTGFLGLSDQEVFWQEEPGLRYAGYTLYGGCDQADRVVVRFGDSGELGYETDFPVVCIHIAPLAEKFADELTHRDFLGALMNLGIERSTVGDIRAGGKQAYLFCLDSVASFICDNLIQVKHTRVRCSVTKDFQDILQEEPETVNIQVQSLRVDAVISRVYNFSREKSLALFRTGKVYVNGRLCENNSRILKSGETVNARGFGKFVLTGEARETRKGRLAVDVAVYR
;
A
#
# COMPACT_ATOMS: atom_id res chain seq x y z
N MET A 1 5.02 -18.30 -19.17
CA MET A 1 4.57 -17.92 -17.81
C MET A 1 5.68 -17.98 -16.76
N ALA A 2 6.31 -19.15 -16.40
CA ALA A 2 7.37 -19.17 -15.36
C ALA A 2 8.62 -18.39 -15.78
N GLN A 3 9.13 -18.58 -16.99
CA GLN A 3 10.30 -17.87 -17.54
C GLN A 3 10.05 -16.37 -17.75
N GLU A 4 8.85 -15.98 -18.08
CA GLU A 4 8.43 -14.60 -18.27
C GLU A 4 8.39 -13.85 -16.92
N ASN A 5 7.83 -14.50 -15.90
CA ASN A 5 7.81 -13.98 -14.53
C ASN A 5 9.22 -13.82 -13.93
N GLU A 6 10.13 -14.76 -14.23
CA GLU A 6 11.54 -14.69 -13.78
C GLU A 6 12.29 -13.53 -14.48
N LYS A 7 12.00 -13.28 -15.75
CA LYS A 7 12.57 -12.16 -16.50
C LYS A 7 12.07 -10.81 -15.96
N GLU A 8 10.77 -10.68 -15.70
CA GLU A 8 10.18 -9.47 -15.11
C GLU A 8 10.76 -9.19 -13.73
N LEU A 9 10.92 -10.23 -12.91
CA LEU A 9 11.54 -10.13 -11.59
C LEU A 9 12.99 -9.61 -11.69
N GLN A 10 13.78 -10.17 -12.61
CA GLN A 10 15.16 -9.73 -12.80
C GLN A 10 15.25 -8.30 -13.35
N GLN A 11 14.34 -7.90 -14.23
CA GLN A 11 14.25 -6.51 -14.70
C GLN A 11 13.94 -5.54 -13.56
N LEU A 12 13.03 -5.91 -12.66
CA LEU A 12 12.69 -5.10 -11.48
C LEU A 12 13.91 -4.94 -10.55
N LYS A 13 14.65 -6.02 -10.28
CA LYS A 13 15.88 -5.97 -9.49
C LYS A 13 16.92 -5.04 -10.13
N ASN A 14 17.21 -5.23 -11.40
CA ASN A 14 18.15 -4.38 -12.14
C ASN A 14 17.72 -2.90 -12.06
N ARG A 15 16.42 -2.63 -12.21
CA ARG A 15 15.87 -1.27 -12.11
C ARG A 15 16.16 -0.62 -10.76
N PHE A 16 16.08 -1.35 -9.66
CA PHE A 16 16.41 -0.82 -8.34
C PHE A 16 17.89 -0.45 -8.25
N HIS A 17 18.78 -1.33 -8.71
CA HIS A 17 20.21 -1.08 -8.72
C HIS A 17 20.60 0.10 -9.61
N ASP A 18 20.04 0.19 -10.82
CA ASP A 18 20.28 1.32 -11.75
C ASP A 18 19.85 2.67 -11.14
N LEU A 19 18.70 2.70 -10.45
CA LEU A 19 18.20 3.92 -9.81
C LEU A 19 19.07 4.31 -8.61
N ALA A 20 19.47 3.36 -7.77
CA ALA A 20 20.34 3.59 -6.62
C ALA A 20 21.72 4.07 -7.07
N GLU A 21 22.33 3.41 -8.06
CA GLU A 21 23.62 3.80 -8.61
C GLU A 21 23.57 5.20 -9.24
N ARG A 22 22.54 5.47 -10.02
CA ARG A 22 22.36 6.79 -10.63
C ARG A 22 22.20 7.88 -9.57
N SER A 23 21.42 7.62 -8.52
CA SER A 23 21.24 8.57 -7.43
C SER A 23 22.58 8.90 -6.77
N HIS A 24 23.33 7.87 -6.40
CA HIS A 24 24.61 8.03 -5.72
C HIS A 24 25.69 8.65 -6.61
N ALA A 25 25.85 8.16 -7.86
CA ALA A 25 26.90 8.62 -8.77
C ALA A 25 26.66 10.04 -9.31
N GLN A 26 25.41 10.45 -9.50
CA GLN A 26 25.08 11.76 -10.08
C GLN A 26 24.65 12.79 -9.04
N GLY A 27 24.48 12.41 -7.76
CA GLY A 27 24.03 13.31 -6.71
C GLY A 27 22.59 13.82 -6.94
N VAL A 28 21.69 12.96 -7.42
CA VAL A 28 20.30 13.31 -7.72
C VAL A 28 19.32 12.32 -7.09
N PHE A 29 18.13 12.79 -6.71
CA PHE A 29 17.06 11.89 -6.35
C PHE A 29 16.55 11.14 -7.57
N THR A 30 16.31 9.83 -7.41
CA THR A 30 15.67 8.97 -8.42
C THR A 30 14.47 8.24 -7.82
N PHE A 31 13.51 7.87 -8.67
CA PHE A 31 12.24 7.33 -8.21
C PHE A 31 11.87 6.07 -8.98
N THR A 32 11.25 5.11 -8.29
CA THR A 32 10.56 3.99 -8.93
C THR A 32 9.18 4.43 -9.41
N GLY A 33 8.47 3.56 -10.12
CA GLY A 33 7.01 3.59 -10.14
C GLY A 33 6.41 3.10 -8.83
N PHE A 34 5.09 3.06 -8.74
CA PHE A 34 4.39 2.46 -7.60
C PHE A 34 4.61 0.96 -7.51
N LEU A 35 5.18 0.52 -6.42
CA LEU A 35 5.41 -0.89 -6.09
C LEU A 35 4.22 -1.44 -5.32
N GLY A 36 3.65 -2.55 -5.79
CA GLY A 36 2.71 -3.36 -5.00
C GLY A 36 3.43 -4.21 -3.96
N LEU A 37 2.69 -4.90 -3.08
CA LEU A 37 3.28 -5.72 -2.02
C LEU A 37 4.28 -6.77 -2.54
N SER A 38 4.02 -7.37 -3.70
CA SER A 38 4.95 -8.33 -4.31
C SER A 38 6.26 -7.68 -4.78
N ASP A 39 6.15 -6.46 -5.35
CA ASP A 39 7.32 -5.72 -5.83
C ASP A 39 8.12 -5.15 -4.65
N GLN A 40 7.44 -4.73 -3.59
CA GLN A 40 8.07 -4.32 -2.33
C GLN A 40 8.85 -5.47 -1.70
N GLU A 41 8.36 -6.72 -1.78
CA GLU A 41 9.10 -7.88 -1.30
C GLU A 41 10.42 -8.05 -2.06
N VAL A 42 10.41 -7.87 -3.39
CA VAL A 42 11.62 -7.88 -4.21
C VAL A 42 12.58 -6.75 -3.78
N PHE A 43 12.05 -5.54 -3.55
CA PHE A 43 12.84 -4.43 -3.05
C PHE A 43 13.51 -4.76 -1.71
N TRP A 44 12.78 -5.36 -0.77
CA TRP A 44 13.31 -5.72 0.54
C TRP A 44 14.37 -6.81 0.47
N GLN A 45 14.32 -7.70 -0.52
CA GLN A 45 15.37 -8.71 -0.77
C GLN A 45 16.65 -8.07 -1.27
N GLU A 46 16.55 -7.06 -2.15
CA GLU A 46 17.70 -6.33 -2.71
C GLU A 46 18.21 -5.20 -1.78
N GLU A 47 17.41 -4.76 -0.81
CA GLU A 47 17.66 -3.61 0.06
C GLU A 47 19.06 -3.59 0.70
N PRO A 48 19.64 -4.72 1.17
CA PRO A 48 20.98 -4.70 1.74
C PRO A 48 22.07 -4.19 0.77
N GLY A 49 21.87 -4.41 -0.52
CA GLY A 49 22.77 -3.93 -1.59
C GLY A 49 22.46 -2.50 -2.07
N LEU A 50 21.37 -1.88 -1.60
CA LEU A 50 20.90 -0.56 -2.04
C LEU A 50 21.08 0.53 -0.99
N ARG A 51 21.42 0.17 0.25
CA ARG A 51 21.52 1.09 1.42
C ARG A 51 22.48 2.25 1.21
N TYR A 52 23.52 2.05 0.43
CA TYR A 52 24.55 3.05 0.18
C TYR A 52 24.01 4.32 -0.49
N ALA A 53 22.90 4.22 -1.20
CA ALA A 53 22.28 5.37 -1.87
C ALA A 53 21.28 6.12 -0.97
N GLY A 54 20.95 5.58 0.22
CA GLY A 54 19.81 6.06 1.00
C GLY A 54 18.48 5.83 0.28
N TYR A 55 17.39 5.66 1.01
CA TYR A 55 16.06 5.54 0.38
C TYR A 55 14.93 5.93 1.34
N THR A 56 13.81 6.33 0.75
CA THR A 56 12.56 6.62 1.45
C THR A 56 11.39 6.06 0.65
N LEU A 57 10.35 5.55 1.32
CA LEU A 57 9.14 5.03 0.70
C LEU A 57 7.97 5.95 1.01
N TYR A 58 7.15 6.25 -0.01
CA TYR A 58 5.95 7.06 0.15
C TYR A 58 4.87 6.68 -0.88
N GLY A 59 3.62 6.60 -0.46
CA GLY A 59 2.50 6.21 -1.32
C GLY A 59 1.45 7.29 -1.52
N GLY A 60 1.72 8.52 -1.05
CA GLY A 60 0.78 9.64 -1.14
C GLY A 60 -0.02 9.87 0.15
N CYS A 61 -0.20 8.86 0.97
CA CYS A 61 -0.88 8.94 2.26
C CYS A 61 -0.31 7.95 3.27
N ASP A 62 -0.70 8.12 4.53
CA ASP A 62 -0.40 7.16 5.58
C ASP A 62 -1.04 5.80 5.28
N GLN A 63 -0.37 4.72 5.65
CA GLN A 63 -0.85 3.36 5.45
C GLN A 63 -1.13 2.98 3.98
N ALA A 64 -0.43 3.61 3.03
CA ALA A 64 -0.52 3.24 1.62
C ALA A 64 -0.02 1.79 1.40
N ASP A 65 -0.76 1.01 0.61
CA ASP A 65 -0.37 -0.35 0.22
C ASP A 65 0.59 -0.35 -0.97
N ARG A 66 0.53 0.68 -1.80
CA ARG A 66 1.43 0.89 -2.93
C ARG A 66 2.31 2.10 -2.68
N VAL A 67 3.61 1.94 -2.87
CA VAL A 67 4.59 2.98 -2.57
C VAL A 67 5.56 3.21 -3.72
N VAL A 68 6.05 4.41 -3.83
CA VAL A 68 7.21 4.79 -4.65
C VAL A 68 8.43 4.78 -3.76
N VAL A 69 9.52 4.20 -4.21
CA VAL A 69 10.83 4.31 -3.56
C VAL A 69 11.56 5.48 -4.18
N ARG A 70 12.00 6.42 -3.35
CA ARG A 70 12.95 7.48 -3.71
C ARG A 70 14.32 7.06 -3.22
N PHE A 71 15.31 6.99 -4.09
CA PHE A 71 16.71 6.87 -3.72
C PHE A 71 17.35 8.25 -3.61
N GLY A 72 18.27 8.38 -2.69
CA GLY A 72 18.96 9.61 -2.31
C GLY A 72 18.67 10.00 -0.87
N ASP A 73 19.67 10.54 -0.19
CA ASP A 73 19.58 11.11 1.15
C ASP A 73 19.76 12.63 1.08
N SER A 74 18.82 13.39 1.66
CA SER A 74 18.86 14.86 1.60
C SER A 74 20.06 15.45 2.34
N GLY A 75 20.55 14.78 3.39
CA GLY A 75 21.74 15.20 4.11
C GLY A 75 23.03 15.04 3.28
N GLU A 76 23.10 14.00 2.44
CA GLU A 76 24.24 13.77 1.54
C GLU A 76 24.16 14.61 0.28
N LEU A 77 22.96 14.77 -0.29
CA LEU A 77 22.72 15.50 -1.52
C LEU A 77 22.67 17.03 -1.32
N GLY A 78 22.41 17.50 -0.10
CA GLY A 78 22.34 18.93 0.22
C GLY A 78 21.06 19.63 -0.24
N TYR A 79 20.05 18.91 -0.73
CA TYR A 79 18.74 19.43 -1.11
C TYR A 79 17.65 18.39 -0.87
N GLU A 80 16.39 18.81 -0.90
CA GLU A 80 15.21 17.95 -0.76
C GLU A 80 14.39 17.99 -2.05
N THR A 81 13.70 16.91 -2.37
CA THR A 81 12.79 16.83 -3.52
C THR A 81 11.52 16.11 -3.10
N ASP A 82 10.37 16.65 -3.44
CA ASP A 82 9.09 16.01 -3.23
C ASP A 82 8.97 14.72 -4.05
N PHE A 83 8.15 13.79 -3.56
CA PHE A 83 7.78 12.63 -4.36
C PHE A 83 6.90 13.05 -5.53
N PRO A 84 7.09 12.48 -6.74
CA PRO A 84 6.27 12.76 -7.91
C PRO A 84 4.89 12.08 -7.79
N VAL A 85 4.22 12.27 -6.67
CA VAL A 85 2.95 11.64 -6.32
C VAL A 85 1.91 12.72 -6.07
N VAL A 86 0.79 12.62 -6.78
CA VAL A 86 -0.35 13.52 -6.62
C VAL A 86 -1.62 12.74 -6.32
N CYS A 87 -2.61 13.42 -5.74
CA CYS A 87 -3.93 12.87 -5.50
C CYS A 87 -4.94 13.45 -6.50
N ILE A 88 -5.73 12.60 -7.12
CA ILE A 88 -6.85 12.97 -7.99
C ILE A 88 -8.15 12.62 -7.28
N HIS A 89 -9.02 13.61 -7.12
CA HIS A 89 -10.40 13.41 -6.71
C HIS A 89 -11.25 13.07 -7.93
N ILE A 90 -11.96 11.95 -7.87
CA ILE A 90 -12.86 11.44 -8.90
C ILE A 90 -14.28 11.49 -8.32
N ALA A 91 -15.09 12.41 -8.81
CA ALA A 91 -16.45 12.62 -8.32
C ALA A 91 -17.49 12.49 -9.45
N PRO A 92 -18.72 12.01 -9.17
CA PRO A 92 -19.78 11.93 -10.16
C PRO A 92 -20.24 13.33 -10.58
N LEU A 93 -20.57 13.50 -11.86
CA LEU A 93 -21.17 14.75 -12.36
C LEU A 93 -22.58 14.98 -11.81
N ALA A 94 -23.31 13.92 -11.52
CA ALA A 94 -24.65 13.95 -10.97
C ALA A 94 -24.81 12.86 -9.89
N GLU A 95 -24.65 13.24 -8.65
CA GLU A 95 -24.63 12.33 -7.50
C GLU A 95 -25.92 11.51 -7.36
N LYS A 96 -27.08 12.12 -7.68
CA LYS A 96 -28.39 11.46 -7.59
C LYS A 96 -28.51 10.20 -8.46
N PHE A 97 -27.80 10.15 -9.59
CA PHE A 97 -27.87 9.06 -10.57
C PHE A 97 -26.61 8.22 -10.61
N ALA A 98 -25.67 8.47 -9.71
CA ALA A 98 -24.41 7.74 -9.66
C ALA A 98 -24.59 6.38 -8.97
N ASP A 99 -23.93 5.37 -9.54
CA ASP A 99 -23.84 4.05 -8.94
C ASP A 99 -22.95 4.08 -7.67
N GLU A 100 -23.14 3.12 -6.78
CA GLU A 100 -22.14 2.78 -5.78
C GLU A 100 -20.95 2.13 -6.49
N LEU A 101 -19.80 2.79 -6.40
CA LEU A 101 -18.59 2.40 -7.10
C LEU A 101 -17.57 1.80 -6.12
N THR A 102 -16.93 0.72 -6.55
CA THR A 102 -15.92 0.02 -5.77
C THR A 102 -14.52 0.33 -6.30
N HIS A 103 -13.49 0.06 -5.49
CA HIS A 103 -12.09 0.11 -5.91
C HIS A 103 -11.84 -0.58 -7.28
N ARG A 104 -12.49 -1.75 -7.51
CA ARG A 104 -12.33 -2.52 -8.77
C ARG A 104 -12.89 -1.79 -9.97
N ASP A 105 -13.95 -1.03 -9.79
CA ASP A 105 -14.61 -0.29 -10.86
C ASP A 105 -13.70 0.85 -11.34
N PHE A 106 -13.14 1.61 -10.39
CA PHE A 106 -12.17 2.67 -10.70
C PHE A 106 -10.89 2.10 -11.33
N LEU A 107 -10.33 1.03 -10.75
CA LEU A 107 -9.13 0.40 -11.30
C LEU A 107 -9.37 -0.11 -12.72
N GLY A 108 -10.50 -0.77 -12.97
CA GLY A 108 -10.86 -1.26 -14.30
C GLY A 108 -10.97 -0.12 -15.32
N ALA A 109 -11.60 0.99 -14.95
CA ALA A 109 -11.72 2.17 -15.82
C ALA A 109 -10.33 2.77 -16.16
N LEU A 110 -9.43 2.88 -15.18
CA LEU A 110 -8.06 3.35 -15.40
C LEU A 110 -7.26 2.41 -16.32
N MET A 111 -7.33 1.10 -16.11
CA MET A 111 -6.62 0.14 -16.98
C MET A 111 -7.14 0.15 -18.40
N ASN A 112 -8.44 0.41 -18.60
CA ASN A 112 -9.02 0.57 -19.94
C ASN A 112 -8.52 1.81 -20.70
N LEU A 113 -7.95 2.80 -19.99
CA LEU A 113 -7.27 3.95 -20.62
C LEU A 113 -5.84 3.62 -21.09
N GLY A 114 -5.36 2.39 -20.88
CA GLY A 114 -4.01 1.97 -21.23
C GLY A 114 -2.94 2.47 -20.26
N ILE A 115 -3.33 2.89 -19.04
CA ILE A 115 -2.40 3.37 -18.02
C ILE A 115 -1.68 2.18 -17.39
N GLU A 116 -0.37 2.29 -17.26
CA GLU A 116 0.43 1.27 -16.60
C GLU A 116 0.14 1.21 -15.10
N ARG A 117 0.05 0.00 -14.55
CA ARG A 117 -0.23 -0.20 -13.12
C ARG A 117 0.85 0.41 -12.20
N SER A 118 2.08 0.50 -12.68
CA SER A 118 3.22 1.11 -11.99
C SER A 118 3.10 2.64 -11.82
N THR A 119 2.25 3.31 -12.60
CA THR A 119 2.02 4.76 -12.47
C THR A 119 0.87 5.10 -11.51
N VAL A 120 0.16 4.08 -11.02
CA VAL A 120 -1.04 4.21 -10.18
C VAL A 120 -0.81 3.60 -8.81
N GLY A 121 -1.03 4.40 -7.78
CA GLY A 121 -0.97 4.04 -6.38
C GLY A 121 -2.26 3.42 -5.84
N ASP A 122 -2.61 3.82 -4.62
CA ASP A 122 -3.84 3.41 -3.97
C ASP A 122 -5.05 4.18 -4.50
N ILE A 123 -6.18 3.50 -4.52
CA ILE A 123 -7.48 4.07 -4.82
C ILE A 123 -8.33 3.94 -3.55
N ARG A 124 -8.71 5.06 -2.97
CA ARG A 124 -9.62 5.12 -1.82
C ARG A 124 -11.01 5.45 -2.33
N ALA A 125 -11.83 4.42 -2.50
CA ALA A 125 -13.21 4.56 -2.96
C ALA A 125 -14.17 4.63 -1.75
N GLY A 126 -15.04 5.64 -1.73
CA GLY A 126 -16.06 5.82 -0.70
C GLY A 126 -17.38 6.24 -1.32
N GLY A 127 -18.40 5.39 -1.25
CA GLY A 127 -19.70 5.65 -1.86
C GLY A 127 -19.62 5.80 -3.37
N LYS A 128 -19.82 7.02 -3.87
CA LYS A 128 -19.89 7.32 -5.32
C LYS A 128 -18.65 8.03 -5.86
N GLN A 129 -17.63 8.24 -5.03
CA GLN A 129 -16.41 8.98 -5.36
C GLN A 129 -15.17 8.23 -4.96
N ALA A 130 -14.00 8.66 -5.45
CA ALA A 130 -12.73 8.08 -5.06
C ALA A 130 -11.60 9.13 -5.05
N TYR A 131 -10.58 8.80 -4.29
CA TYR A 131 -9.28 9.47 -4.30
C TYR A 131 -8.24 8.50 -4.84
N LEU A 132 -7.58 8.92 -5.89
CA LEU A 132 -6.57 8.15 -6.60
C LEU A 132 -5.21 8.80 -6.40
N PHE A 133 -4.25 8.06 -5.87
CA PHE A 133 -2.85 8.46 -5.90
C PHE A 133 -2.21 7.97 -7.19
N CYS A 134 -1.48 8.84 -7.88
CA CYS A 134 -0.77 8.49 -9.11
C CYS A 134 0.51 9.31 -9.25
N LEU A 135 1.38 8.91 -10.17
CA LEU A 135 2.50 9.75 -10.56
C LEU A 135 1.97 11.02 -11.24
N ASP A 136 2.63 12.15 -10.98
CA ASP A 136 2.30 13.46 -11.57
C ASP A 136 2.31 13.43 -13.09
N SER A 137 3.20 12.65 -13.69
CA SER A 137 3.35 12.50 -15.15
C SER A 137 2.10 11.97 -15.87
N VAL A 138 1.20 11.25 -15.16
CA VAL A 138 -0.04 10.71 -15.75
C VAL A 138 -1.30 11.44 -15.28
N ALA A 139 -1.17 12.39 -14.35
CA ALA A 139 -2.32 13.02 -13.71
C ALA A 139 -3.21 13.81 -14.68
N SER A 140 -2.61 14.64 -15.53
CA SER A 140 -3.35 15.40 -16.55
C SER A 140 -4.07 14.46 -17.52
N PHE A 141 -3.39 13.41 -17.99
CA PHE A 141 -4.00 12.42 -18.89
C PHE A 141 -5.22 11.76 -18.24
N ILE A 142 -5.13 11.38 -16.96
CA ILE A 142 -6.26 10.80 -16.22
C ILE A 142 -7.40 11.80 -16.10
N CYS A 143 -7.11 13.04 -15.71
CA CYS A 143 -8.14 14.09 -15.55
C CYS A 143 -8.89 14.38 -16.86
N ASP A 144 -8.21 14.33 -17.99
CA ASP A 144 -8.79 14.64 -19.30
C ASP A 144 -9.57 13.46 -19.91
N ASN A 145 -9.20 12.21 -19.58
CA ASN A 145 -9.70 11.03 -20.29
C ASN A 145 -10.60 10.13 -19.42
N LEU A 146 -10.52 10.17 -18.09
CA LEU A 146 -11.42 9.39 -17.24
C LEU A 146 -12.76 10.12 -17.06
N ILE A 147 -13.64 9.98 -18.04
CA ILE A 147 -14.94 10.64 -18.07
C ILE A 147 -16.09 9.77 -17.54
N GLN A 148 -15.87 8.47 -17.38
CA GLN A 148 -16.90 7.52 -16.97
C GLN A 148 -16.29 6.32 -16.23
N VAL A 149 -16.96 5.87 -15.16
CA VAL A 149 -16.69 4.63 -14.42
C VAL A 149 -18.00 3.84 -14.38
N LYS A 150 -18.03 2.62 -14.94
CA LYS A 150 -19.28 1.87 -15.22
C LYS A 150 -20.28 2.73 -16.01
N HIS A 151 -21.46 3.01 -15.39
CA HIS A 151 -22.50 3.85 -15.97
C HIS A 151 -22.48 5.30 -15.43
N THR A 152 -21.61 5.59 -14.47
CA THR A 152 -21.51 6.90 -13.82
C THR A 152 -20.54 7.80 -14.56
N ARG A 153 -21.00 8.94 -15.05
CA ARG A 153 -20.14 10.01 -15.56
C ARG A 153 -19.43 10.69 -14.40
N VAL A 154 -18.12 10.85 -14.53
CA VAL A 154 -17.26 11.42 -13.48
C VAL A 154 -16.50 12.63 -13.99
N ARG A 155 -16.04 13.44 -13.03
CA ARG A 155 -15.06 14.51 -13.23
C ARG A 155 -13.87 14.24 -12.31
N CYS A 156 -12.68 14.41 -12.87
CA CYS A 156 -11.41 14.25 -12.15
C CYS A 156 -10.77 15.62 -11.95
N SER A 157 -10.14 15.82 -10.80
CA SER A 157 -9.37 17.02 -10.50
C SER A 157 -8.24 16.68 -9.53
N VAL A 158 -7.05 17.24 -9.76
CA VAL A 158 -5.94 17.14 -8.80
C VAL A 158 -6.31 17.91 -7.55
N THR A 159 -6.08 17.32 -6.39
CA THR A 159 -6.41 17.91 -5.09
C THR A 159 -5.29 17.69 -4.08
N LYS A 160 -5.18 18.62 -3.14
CA LYS A 160 -4.37 18.46 -1.91
C LYS A 160 -5.25 18.20 -0.68
N ASP A 161 -6.56 18.39 -0.83
CA ASP A 161 -7.56 18.23 0.24
C ASP A 161 -8.12 16.81 0.21
N PHE A 162 -7.38 15.89 0.78
CA PHE A 162 -7.78 14.49 0.90
C PHE A 162 -7.68 13.97 2.35
N GLN A 163 -7.20 14.79 3.28
CA GLN A 163 -6.94 14.36 4.66
C GLN A 163 -8.20 13.93 5.40
N ASP A 164 -9.32 14.61 5.19
CA ASP A 164 -10.59 14.30 5.89
C ASP A 164 -11.25 13.00 5.37
N ILE A 165 -10.87 12.53 4.19
CA ILE A 165 -11.49 11.38 3.53
C ILE A 165 -10.62 10.13 3.62
N LEU A 166 -9.33 10.31 3.84
CA LEU A 166 -8.42 9.21 4.20
C LEU A 166 -8.57 8.79 5.67
N GLN A 167 -9.31 9.55 6.46
CA GLN A 167 -9.79 9.14 7.76
C GLN A 167 -11.00 8.19 7.60
N GLU A 168 -10.83 7.06 6.91
CA GLU A 168 -11.47 5.86 7.44
C GLU A 168 -10.85 5.72 8.82
N GLU A 169 -11.55 6.24 9.84
CA GLU A 169 -11.18 5.95 11.22
C GLU A 169 -11.17 4.43 11.32
N PRO A 170 -10.00 3.83 11.51
CA PRO A 170 -9.95 2.37 11.57
C PRO A 170 -10.85 1.94 12.72
N GLU A 171 -11.63 0.90 12.49
CA GLU A 171 -12.40 0.31 13.58
C GLU A 171 -11.42 -0.15 14.67
N THR A 172 -11.38 0.56 15.79
CA THR A 172 -10.56 0.15 16.92
C THR A 172 -11.24 -1.02 17.63
N VAL A 173 -10.63 -2.19 17.55
CA VAL A 173 -11.14 -3.42 18.16
C VAL A 173 -10.18 -3.86 19.25
N ASN A 174 -10.71 -4.04 20.47
CA ASN A 174 -9.95 -4.69 21.54
C ASN A 174 -10.02 -6.20 21.38
N ILE A 175 -8.87 -6.84 21.20
CA ILE A 175 -8.77 -8.30 21.08
C ILE A 175 -8.04 -8.93 22.28
N GLN A 176 -8.38 -10.18 22.58
CA GLN A 176 -7.71 -10.96 23.60
C GLN A 176 -7.07 -12.20 22.96
N VAL A 177 -5.77 -12.33 23.12
CA VAL A 177 -4.95 -13.42 22.57
C VAL A 177 -4.06 -14.04 23.66
N GLN A 178 -3.57 -15.25 23.45
CA GLN A 178 -2.60 -15.87 24.38
C GLN A 178 -1.19 -15.32 24.21
N SER A 179 -0.89 -14.86 22.99
CA SER A 179 0.39 -14.24 22.64
C SER A 179 0.19 -13.33 21.45
N LEU A 180 1.07 -12.34 21.24
CA LEU A 180 1.06 -11.45 20.08
C LEU A 180 1.62 -12.11 18.81
N ARG A 181 1.56 -13.44 18.70
CA ARG A 181 1.93 -14.14 17.46
C ARG A 181 1.01 -13.67 16.34
N VAL A 182 1.61 -13.42 15.18
CA VAL A 182 0.89 -12.89 14.02
C VAL A 182 -0.26 -13.79 13.58
N ASP A 183 -0.12 -15.13 13.65
CA ASP A 183 -1.19 -16.07 13.33
C ASP A 183 -2.38 -15.99 14.31
N ALA A 184 -2.10 -15.80 15.59
CA ALA A 184 -3.12 -15.69 16.64
C ALA A 184 -3.87 -14.35 16.53
N VAL A 185 -3.15 -13.26 16.26
CA VAL A 185 -3.74 -11.93 16.08
C VAL A 185 -4.63 -11.90 14.82
N ILE A 186 -4.14 -12.39 13.67
CA ILE A 186 -4.93 -12.52 12.43
C ILE A 186 -6.19 -13.35 12.67
N SER A 187 -6.06 -14.50 13.33
CA SER A 187 -7.20 -15.37 13.65
C SER A 187 -8.25 -14.62 14.46
N ARG A 188 -7.83 -13.79 15.41
CA ARG A 188 -8.75 -13.05 16.27
C ARG A 188 -9.37 -11.83 15.59
N VAL A 189 -8.60 -11.06 14.83
CA VAL A 189 -9.06 -9.86 14.11
C VAL A 189 -10.12 -10.22 13.06
N TYR A 190 -9.86 -11.27 12.27
CA TYR A 190 -10.75 -11.68 11.18
C TYR A 190 -11.69 -12.83 11.54
N ASN A 191 -11.71 -13.23 12.79
CA ASN A 191 -12.53 -14.36 13.28
C ASN A 191 -12.31 -15.66 12.47
N PHE A 192 -11.05 -15.99 12.19
CA PHE A 192 -10.67 -17.18 11.45
C PHE A 192 -10.40 -18.36 12.37
N SER A 193 -10.64 -19.57 11.84
CA SER A 193 -10.08 -20.78 12.45
C SER A 193 -8.55 -20.73 12.37
N ARG A 194 -7.88 -21.47 13.27
CA ARG A 194 -6.41 -21.60 13.26
C ARG A 194 -5.90 -22.12 11.92
N GLU A 195 -6.60 -23.08 11.34
CA GLU A 195 -6.24 -23.65 10.03
C GLU A 195 -6.31 -22.61 8.91
N LYS A 196 -7.38 -21.79 8.86
CA LYS A 196 -7.54 -20.72 7.88
C LYS A 196 -6.46 -19.66 8.03
N SER A 197 -6.12 -19.28 9.28
CA SER A 197 -5.01 -18.36 9.53
C SER A 197 -3.68 -18.92 9.01
N LEU A 198 -3.35 -20.17 9.31
CA LEU A 198 -2.13 -20.82 8.85
C LEU A 198 -2.07 -20.98 7.32
N ALA A 199 -3.21 -21.18 6.66
CA ALA A 199 -3.28 -21.27 5.20
C ALA A 199 -2.85 -19.96 4.52
N LEU A 200 -3.05 -18.80 5.14
CA LEU A 200 -2.58 -17.52 4.60
C LEU A 200 -1.05 -17.46 4.54
N PHE A 201 -0.35 -17.98 5.53
CA PHE A 201 1.11 -18.03 5.53
C PHE A 201 1.63 -19.00 4.47
N ARG A 202 1.04 -20.20 4.35
CA ARG A 202 1.42 -21.19 3.33
C ARG A 202 1.22 -20.67 1.90
N THR A 203 0.29 -19.75 1.70
CA THR A 203 -0.02 -19.16 0.38
C THR A 203 0.61 -17.80 0.16
N GLY A 204 1.55 -17.35 1.04
CA GLY A 204 2.26 -16.08 0.89
C GLY A 204 1.35 -14.84 0.90
N LYS A 205 0.30 -14.86 1.74
CA LYS A 205 -0.71 -13.78 1.79
C LYS A 205 -0.59 -12.87 2.99
N VAL A 206 0.39 -13.07 3.85
CA VAL A 206 0.59 -12.25 5.06
C VAL A 206 1.83 -11.40 4.90
N TYR A 207 1.66 -10.09 5.06
CA TYR A 207 2.75 -9.11 5.03
C TYR A 207 2.76 -8.35 6.34
N VAL A 208 3.96 -8.07 6.86
CA VAL A 208 4.17 -7.23 8.05
C VAL A 208 5.08 -6.08 7.65
N ASN A 209 4.59 -4.84 7.76
CA ASN A 209 5.29 -3.64 7.31
C ASN A 209 5.75 -3.75 5.83
N GLY A 210 4.90 -4.27 4.94
CA GLY A 210 5.16 -4.46 3.52
C GLY A 210 6.08 -5.64 3.17
N ARG A 211 6.61 -6.39 4.17
CA ARG A 211 7.47 -7.56 3.96
C ARG A 211 6.68 -8.86 4.11
N LEU A 212 6.90 -9.81 3.23
CA LEU A 212 6.29 -11.14 3.33
C LEU A 212 6.65 -11.80 4.67
N CYS A 213 5.64 -12.25 5.39
CA CYS A 213 5.81 -12.91 6.68
C CYS A 213 5.53 -14.41 6.54
N GLU A 214 6.57 -15.21 6.42
CA GLU A 214 6.46 -16.68 6.36
C GLU A 214 6.38 -17.31 7.76
N ASN A 215 6.99 -16.66 8.75
CA ASN A 215 6.98 -17.14 10.12
C ASN A 215 5.68 -16.76 10.84
N ASN A 216 4.73 -17.69 10.87
CA ASN A 216 3.44 -17.53 11.56
C ASN A 216 3.57 -17.31 13.08
N SER A 217 4.71 -17.65 13.67
CA SER A 217 5.00 -17.49 15.10
C SER A 217 5.68 -16.18 15.45
N ARG A 218 5.96 -15.31 14.46
CA ARG A 218 6.52 -13.99 14.69
C ARG A 218 5.69 -13.21 15.69
N ILE A 219 6.34 -12.58 16.66
CA ILE A 219 5.69 -11.70 17.65
C ILE A 219 5.56 -10.31 17.05
N LEU A 220 4.34 -9.78 17.03
CA LEU A 220 4.06 -8.42 16.58
C LEU A 220 4.41 -7.41 17.67
N LYS A 221 4.86 -6.23 17.21
CA LYS A 221 5.15 -5.07 18.06
C LYS A 221 4.08 -3.98 17.84
N SER A 222 3.91 -3.10 18.82
CA SER A 222 3.09 -1.91 18.66
C SER A 222 3.57 -1.07 17.48
N GLY A 223 2.62 -0.54 16.68
CA GLY A 223 2.88 0.22 15.45
C GLY A 223 3.07 -0.64 14.21
N GLU A 224 3.21 -1.97 14.32
CA GLU A 224 3.35 -2.81 13.12
C GLU A 224 2.03 -2.98 12.37
N THR A 225 2.12 -2.79 11.05
CA THR A 225 1.01 -3.00 10.11
C THR A 225 1.04 -4.44 9.60
N VAL A 226 -0.08 -5.14 9.71
CA VAL A 226 -0.27 -6.48 9.14
C VAL A 226 -1.29 -6.41 8.01
N ASN A 227 -0.89 -6.82 6.82
CA ASN A 227 -1.78 -6.96 5.66
C ASN A 227 -2.04 -8.45 5.40
N ALA A 228 -3.32 -8.85 5.47
CA ALA A 228 -3.78 -10.18 5.08
C ALA A 228 -4.45 -10.06 3.71
N ARG A 229 -3.71 -10.37 2.64
CA ARG A 229 -4.15 -10.16 1.24
C ARG A 229 -5.50 -10.80 0.95
N GLY A 230 -6.46 -9.97 0.56
CA GLY A 230 -7.85 -10.36 0.29
C GLY A 230 -8.79 -10.27 1.49
N PHE A 231 -8.30 -9.85 2.67
CA PHE A 231 -9.10 -9.71 3.89
C PHE A 231 -8.99 -8.33 4.54
N GLY A 232 -8.01 -7.51 4.14
CA GLY A 232 -7.75 -6.18 4.68
C GLY A 232 -6.44 -6.12 5.48
N LYS A 233 -6.26 -5.02 6.19
CA LYS A 233 -5.09 -4.76 7.02
C LYS A 233 -5.49 -4.28 8.41
N PHE A 234 -4.57 -4.41 9.36
CA PHE A 234 -4.70 -3.82 10.69
C PHE A 234 -3.34 -3.35 11.22
N VAL A 235 -3.40 -2.43 12.16
CA VAL A 235 -2.24 -1.93 12.91
C VAL A 235 -2.41 -2.28 14.37
N LEU A 236 -1.36 -2.77 15.01
CA LEU A 236 -1.34 -2.96 16.46
C LEU A 236 -1.08 -1.59 17.12
N THR A 237 -2.10 -1.01 17.78
CA THR A 237 -2.06 0.42 18.20
C THR A 237 -1.66 0.65 19.64
N GLY A 238 -1.56 -0.39 20.46
CA GLY A 238 -1.29 -0.23 21.88
C GLY A 238 -0.30 -1.24 22.44
N GLU A 239 0.11 -1.00 23.67
CA GLU A 239 0.82 -2.03 24.45
C GLU A 239 -0.15 -3.08 24.94
N ALA A 240 0.29 -4.34 24.87
CA ALA A 240 -0.50 -5.45 25.38
C ALA A 240 -0.57 -5.42 26.90
N ARG A 241 -1.78 -5.56 27.44
CA ARG A 241 -2.04 -5.61 28.89
C ARG A 241 -2.44 -7.02 29.28
N GLU A 242 -1.84 -7.53 30.34
CA GLU A 242 -2.22 -8.84 30.85
C GLU A 242 -3.60 -8.79 31.55
N THR A 243 -4.47 -9.69 31.16
CA THR A 243 -5.80 -9.84 31.78
C THR A 243 -5.71 -10.74 33.03
N ARG A 244 -6.68 -10.64 33.92
CA ARG A 244 -6.78 -11.53 35.13
C ARG A 244 -6.76 -13.02 34.81
N LYS A 245 -7.01 -13.40 33.56
CA LYS A 245 -7.01 -14.81 33.08
C LYS A 245 -5.71 -15.19 32.35
N GLY A 246 -4.64 -14.41 32.48
CA GLY A 246 -3.34 -14.67 31.86
C GLY A 246 -3.33 -14.52 30.31
N ARG A 247 -4.29 -13.78 29.74
CA ARG A 247 -4.31 -13.44 28.31
C ARG A 247 -3.81 -12.03 28.10
N LEU A 248 -3.35 -11.74 26.90
CA LEU A 248 -2.98 -10.40 26.47
C LEU A 248 -4.19 -9.71 25.83
N ALA A 249 -4.61 -8.57 26.34
CA ALA A 249 -5.56 -7.67 25.71
C ALA A 249 -4.77 -6.57 24.97
N VAL A 250 -5.11 -6.33 23.71
CA VAL A 250 -4.44 -5.33 22.87
C VAL A 250 -5.46 -4.69 21.93
N ASP A 251 -5.26 -3.39 21.63
CA ASP A 251 -6.07 -2.65 20.70
C ASP A 251 -5.46 -2.74 19.29
N VAL A 252 -6.31 -2.96 18.31
CA VAL A 252 -5.96 -3.03 16.90
C VAL A 252 -6.84 -2.09 16.09
N ALA A 253 -6.25 -1.29 15.24
CA ALA A 253 -6.92 -0.47 14.25
C ALA A 253 -7.12 -1.29 12.98
N VAL A 254 -8.37 -1.63 12.63
CA VAL A 254 -8.71 -2.51 11.50
C VAL A 254 -9.21 -1.66 10.33
N TYR A 255 -8.57 -1.81 9.17
CA TYR A 255 -8.95 -1.21 7.90
C TYR A 255 -9.58 -2.30 7.01
N ARG A 256 -10.82 -2.11 6.57
CA ARG A 256 -11.59 -3.08 5.77
C ARG A 256 -11.79 -2.66 4.33
#